data_790ba31372f50a0aa1bae53108fba487
#
_entry.id   790ba31372f50a0aa1bae53108fba487
#
_cell.length_a   1.000
_cell.length_b   1.000
_cell.length_c   1.000
_cell.angle_alpha   90.00
_cell.angle_beta   90.00
_cell.angle_gamma   90.00
#
_symmetry.space_group_name_H-M   'P 1'
#
loop_
_entity.id
_entity.type
_entity.pdbx_description
1 polymer ?
#
loop_
_entity_poly.entity_id
_entity_poly.type
_entity_poly.pdbx_seq_one_letter_code
_entity_poly.pdbx_strand_id
1 'polypeptide(L)'
;MELLEAIRTRRSIRRYKSTPVDDKTIELVLEAARWAPSWKNTQCWRFIAVRDNDIKSQLANITTFNNPSTDAIRNAPVVIVACAELGKSGYSDGQQASDKGDWYMFDVALAMQNLVLAAHSLGLGTVYNGLFDAKKAATILNVPAGFCVVSLTPLGYPDQEPAPRPRKELAQIAFYDKFGSK
;
A
#
# COMPACT_ATOMS: atom_id res chain seq x y z
N MET A 1 16.43 -12.50 -2.34
CA MET A 1 16.21 -11.77 -3.62
C MET A 1 16.93 -10.44 -3.51
N GLU A 2 17.69 -10.08 -4.52
CA GLU A 2 18.37 -8.79 -4.58
C GLU A 2 17.36 -7.63 -4.78
N LEU A 3 17.68 -6.44 -4.26
CA LEU A 3 16.76 -5.29 -4.27
C LEU A 3 16.29 -4.90 -5.68
N LEU A 4 17.22 -4.78 -6.62
CA LEU A 4 16.88 -4.39 -8.00
C LEU A 4 16.06 -5.46 -8.71
N GLU A 5 16.26 -6.70 -8.38
CA GLU A 5 15.45 -7.82 -8.85
C GLU A 5 14.02 -7.71 -8.31
N ALA A 6 13.85 -7.49 -7.00
CA ALA A 6 12.54 -7.29 -6.39
C ALA A 6 11.76 -6.15 -7.05
N ILE A 7 12.43 -5.01 -7.30
CA ILE A 7 11.82 -3.86 -7.96
C ILE A 7 11.35 -4.21 -9.37
N ARG A 8 12.14 -4.95 -10.15
CA ARG A 8 11.84 -5.28 -11.55
C ARG A 8 10.81 -6.40 -11.68
N THR A 9 10.80 -7.36 -10.75
CA THR A 9 9.99 -8.58 -10.86
C THR A 9 8.67 -8.53 -10.12
N ARG A 10 8.50 -7.62 -9.13
CA ARG A 10 7.23 -7.47 -8.42
C ARG A 10 6.07 -7.19 -9.38
N ARG A 11 4.97 -7.91 -9.19
CA ARG A 11 3.72 -7.75 -9.97
C ARG A 11 2.54 -7.52 -9.04
N SER A 12 1.47 -6.93 -9.59
CA SER A 12 0.17 -6.83 -8.90
C SER A 12 -0.53 -8.18 -8.97
N ILE A 13 -0.69 -8.82 -7.83
CA ILE A 13 -1.30 -10.14 -7.66
C ILE A 13 -2.74 -9.95 -7.17
N ARG A 14 -3.69 -10.61 -7.83
CA ARG A 14 -5.14 -10.53 -7.53
C ARG A 14 -5.77 -11.89 -7.28
N ARG A 15 -5.03 -12.99 -7.43
CA ARG A 15 -5.44 -14.34 -7.04
C ARG A 15 -4.40 -14.91 -6.09
N TYR A 16 -4.89 -15.50 -5.01
CA TYR A 16 -4.07 -16.00 -3.92
C TYR A 16 -4.43 -17.42 -3.60
N LYS A 17 -3.46 -18.20 -3.17
CA LYS A 17 -3.66 -19.51 -2.54
C LYS A 17 -4.34 -19.29 -1.19
N SER A 18 -5.09 -20.29 -0.73
CA SER A 18 -5.70 -20.29 0.60
C SER A 18 -4.70 -20.49 1.75
N THR A 19 -3.44 -20.73 1.43
CA THR A 19 -2.36 -20.92 2.40
C THR A 19 -2.28 -19.72 3.36
N PRO A 20 -2.40 -19.91 4.67
CA PRO A 20 -2.29 -18.83 5.63
C PRO A 20 -0.92 -18.15 5.58
N VAL A 21 -0.88 -16.86 5.86
CA VAL A 21 0.37 -16.12 6.13
C VAL A 21 0.52 -16.04 7.66
N ASP A 22 1.63 -16.54 8.18
CA ASP A 22 1.90 -16.55 9.60
C ASP A 22 2.22 -15.15 10.16
N ASP A 23 2.09 -14.99 11.48
CA ASP A 23 2.28 -13.71 12.17
C ASP A 23 3.68 -13.16 11.97
N LYS A 24 4.69 -13.99 12.05
CA LYS A 24 6.09 -13.59 11.89
C LYS A 24 6.36 -13.02 10.50
N THR A 25 5.78 -13.63 9.48
CA THR A 25 5.90 -13.14 8.09
C THR A 25 5.19 -11.79 7.92
N ILE A 26 4.01 -11.61 8.54
CA ILE A 26 3.30 -10.31 8.52
C ILE A 26 4.13 -9.26 9.26
N GLU A 27 4.69 -9.58 10.42
CA GLU A 27 5.55 -8.66 11.19
C GLU A 27 6.77 -8.23 10.38
N LEU A 28 7.45 -9.14 9.67
CA LEU A 28 8.58 -8.79 8.80
C LEU A 28 8.18 -7.80 7.69
N VAL A 29 7.02 -7.98 7.10
CA VAL A 29 6.50 -7.11 6.05
C VAL A 29 6.13 -5.72 6.61
N LEU A 30 5.52 -5.67 7.79
CA LEU A 30 5.20 -4.42 8.49
C LEU A 30 6.45 -3.71 9.00
N GLU A 31 7.44 -4.46 9.46
CA GLU A 31 8.75 -3.92 9.88
C GLU A 31 9.45 -3.22 8.72
N ALA A 32 9.43 -3.78 7.51
CA ALA A 32 9.97 -3.14 6.34
C ALA A 32 9.27 -1.78 6.04
N ALA A 33 7.94 -1.72 6.21
CA ALA A 33 7.18 -0.48 6.07
C ALA A 33 7.61 0.57 7.11
N ARG A 34 7.85 0.16 8.35
CA ARG A 34 8.26 1.02 9.46
C ARG A 34 9.59 1.76 9.20
N TRP A 35 10.48 1.17 8.41
CA TRP A 35 11.78 1.75 8.05
C TRP A 35 11.73 2.78 6.91
N ALA A 36 10.55 3.11 6.40
CA ALA A 36 10.43 4.16 5.39
C ALA A 36 10.77 5.54 5.96
N PRO A 37 11.35 6.45 5.17
CA PRO A 37 11.46 7.85 5.56
C PRO A 37 10.09 8.52 5.54
N SER A 38 9.92 9.58 6.32
CA SER A 38 8.73 10.41 6.33
C SER A 38 9.09 11.88 6.55
N TRP A 39 8.16 12.78 6.23
CA TRP A 39 8.31 14.21 6.53
C TRP A 39 8.71 14.42 8.00
N LYS A 40 9.87 15.06 8.25
CA LYS A 40 10.40 15.30 9.60
C LYS A 40 10.29 14.07 10.54
N ASN A 41 10.37 12.87 9.98
CA ASN A 41 10.21 11.60 10.70
C ASN A 41 8.89 11.50 11.49
N THR A 42 7.80 12.01 10.92
CA THR A 42 6.46 11.99 11.56
C THR A 42 5.87 10.59 11.68
N GLN A 43 6.26 9.67 10.78
CA GLN A 43 5.78 8.29 10.76
C GLN A 43 4.25 8.24 10.86
N CYS A 44 3.58 9.03 10.01
CA CYS A 44 2.13 9.26 10.06
C CYS A 44 1.27 8.04 9.72
N TRP A 45 1.87 6.96 9.21
CA TRP A 45 1.18 5.73 8.85
C TRP A 45 0.77 4.89 10.07
N ARG A 46 -0.35 4.17 9.91
CA ARG A 46 -0.79 3.08 10.78
C ARG A 46 -1.23 1.93 9.88
N PHE A 47 -1.02 0.70 10.33
CA PHE A 47 -1.39 -0.49 9.57
C PHE A 47 -2.33 -1.37 10.37
N ILE A 48 -3.35 -1.93 9.68
CA ILE A 48 -4.25 -2.92 10.22
C ILE A 48 -4.11 -4.18 9.36
N ALA A 49 -3.73 -5.29 9.95
CA ALA A 49 -3.71 -6.60 9.29
C ALA A 49 -5.05 -7.31 9.52
N VAL A 50 -5.89 -7.33 8.50
CA VAL A 50 -7.24 -7.90 8.55
C VAL A 50 -7.20 -9.35 8.06
N ARG A 51 -7.57 -10.30 8.92
CA ARG A 51 -7.71 -11.73 8.63
C ARG A 51 -9.15 -12.21 8.66
N ASP A 52 -9.98 -11.51 9.42
CA ASP A 52 -11.39 -11.85 9.60
C ASP A 52 -12.12 -11.79 8.24
N ASN A 53 -12.80 -12.88 7.89
CA ASN A 53 -13.46 -13.04 6.59
C ASN A 53 -14.66 -12.12 6.42
N ASP A 54 -15.38 -11.83 7.50
CA ASP A 54 -16.54 -10.94 7.45
C ASP A 54 -16.10 -9.50 7.24
N ILE A 55 -15.05 -9.08 7.94
CA ILE A 55 -14.44 -7.75 7.74
C ILE A 55 -13.88 -7.63 6.31
N LYS A 56 -13.14 -8.63 5.81
CA LYS A 56 -12.63 -8.63 4.43
C LYS A 56 -13.78 -8.56 3.40
N SER A 57 -14.88 -9.26 3.64
CA SER A 57 -16.07 -9.22 2.79
C SER A 57 -16.72 -7.85 2.80
N GLN A 58 -16.85 -7.21 3.95
CA GLN A 58 -17.36 -5.84 4.07
C GLN A 58 -16.45 -4.85 3.32
N LEU A 59 -15.12 -4.96 3.46
CA LEU A 59 -14.15 -4.14 2.74
C LEU A 59 -14.22 -4.36 1.22
N ALA A 60 -14.41 -5.57 0.77
CA ALA A 60 -14.60 -5.89 -0.65
C ALA A 60 -15.88 -5.24 -1.22
N ASN A 61 -16.97 -5.22 -0.44
CA ASN A 61 -18.26 -4.68 -0.86
C ASN A 61 -18.28 -3.15 -0.99
N ILE A 62 -17.32 -2.45 -0.42
CA ILE A 62 -17.19 -0.99 -0.54
C ILE A 62 -16.20 -0.54 -1.62
N THR A 63 -15.65 -1.48 -2.40
CA THR A 63 -14.88 -1.14 -3.60
C THR A 63 -15.82 -0.59 -4.69
N THR A 64 -15.26 0.19 -5.62
CA THR A 64 -16.04 0.70 -6.76
C THR A 64 -16.53 -0.43 -7.67
N PHE A 65 -17.62 -0.18 -8.38
CA PHE A 65 -18.17 -1.14 -9.34
C PHE A 65 -17.11 -1.59 -10.37
N ASN A 66 -17.07 -2.88 -10.66
CA ASN A 66 -16.06 -3.52 -11.54
C ASN A 66 -14.59 -3.34 -11.11
N ASN A 67 -14.30 -3.12 -9.84
CA ASN A 67 -12.93 -3.07 -9.38
C ASN A 67 -12.27 -4.45 -9.47
N PRO A 68 -11.17 -4.59 -10.24
CA PRO A 68 -10.52 -5.89 -10.47
C PRO A 68 -9.85 -6.48 -9.21
N SER A 69 -9.79 -5.72 -8.12
CA SER A 69 -9.21 -6.16 -6.85
C SER A 69 -10.26 -6.54 -5.79
N THR A 70 -11.57 -6.46 -6.10
CA THR A 70 -12.65 -6.80 -5.16
C THR A 70 -12.50 -8.23 -4.63
N ASP A 71 -12.36 -9.20 -5.53
CA ASP A 71 -12.20 -10.61 -5.16
C ASP A 71 -10.85 -10.88 -4.48
N ALA A 72 -9.82 -10.12 -4.84
CA ALA A 72 -8.52 -10.19 -4.16
C ALA A 72 -8.64 -9.77 -2.68
N ILE A 73 -9.38 -8.69 -2.38
CA ILE A 73 -9.64 -8.23 -1.01
C ILE A 73 -10.44 -9.28 -0.23
N ARG A 74 -11.47 -9.87 -0.86
CA ARG A 74 -12.33 -10.87 -0.22
C ARG A 74 -11.57 -12.15 0.13
N ASN A 75 -10.74 -12.65 -0.79
CA ASN A 75 -10.21 -14.00 -0.77
C ASN A 75 -8.74 -14.10 -0.33
N ALA A 76 -7.99 -13.01 -0.24
CA ALA A 76 -6.61 -13.06 0.25
C ALA A 76 -6.58 -13.55 1.72
N PRO A 77 -5.55 -14.29 2.13
CA PRO A 77 -5.35 -14.67 3.53
C PRO A 77 -5.35 -13.49 4.47
N VAL A 78 -4.78 -12.36 4.05
CA VAL A 78 -4.68 -11.13 4.82
C VAL A 78 -4.95 -9.93 3.92
N VAL A 79 -5.54 -8.86 4.47
CA VAL A 79 -5.57 -7.53 3.85
C VAL A 79 -4.86 -6.56 4.77
N ILE A 80 -3.77 -5.97 4.29
CA ILE A 80 -3.10 -4.88 4.99
C ILE A 80 -3.80 -3.57 4.60
N VAL A 81 -4.37 -2.91 5.60
CA VAL A 81 -5.00 -1.60 5.46
C VAL A 81 -4.02 -0.55 5.93
N ALA A 82 -3.65 0.36 5.04
CA ALA A 82 -2.81 1.49 5.38
C ALA A 82 -3.70 2.69 5.74
N CYS A 83 -3.47 3.25 6.90
CA CYS A 83 -4.09 4.48 7.39
C CYS A 83 -3.03 5.57 7.56
N ALA A 84 -3.46 6.82 7.55
CA ALA A 84 -2.62 7.98 7.81
C ALA A 84 -3.21 8.86 8.90
N GLU A 85 -2.36 9.36 9.79
CA GLU A 85 -2.68 10.46 10.71
C GLU A 85 -2.63 11.77 9.94
N LEU A 86 -3.74 12.51 9.94
CA LEU A 86 -3.88 13.76 9.21
C LEU A 86 -3.24 14.94 9.96
N GLY A 87 -2.78 15.95 9.22
CA GLY A 87 -2.21 17.17 9.80
C GLY A 87 -0.83 16.96 10.45
N LYS A 88 -0.12 15.87 10.13
CA LYS A 88 1.23 15.59 10.62
C LYS A 88 2.29 15.79 9.53
N SER A 89 2.15 15.08 8.43
CA SER A 89 3.08 15.15 7.31
C SER A 89 2.83 16.41 6.49
N GLY A 90 3.87 17.20 6.22
CA GLY A 90 3.73 18.50 5.55
C GLY A 90 3.42 19.67 6.48
N TYR A 91 3.35 19.43 7.80
CA TYR A 91 3.07 20.45 8.80
C TYR A 91 4.28 20.72 9.72
N SER A 92 4.34 21.93 10.27
CA SER A 92 5.27 22.36 11.30
C SER A 92 4.53 23.28 12.26
N ASP A 93 4.61 22.99 13.55
CA ASP A 93 3.94 23.77 14.60
C ASP A 93 2.42 23.95 14.35
N GLY A 94 1.79 22.92 13.83
CA GLY A 94 0.38 22.90 13.50
C GLY A 94 -0.01 23.67 12.24
N GLN A 95 0.95 24.28 11.53
CA GLN A 95 0.72 25.02 10.29
C GLN A 95 1.24 24.24 9.08
N GLN A 96 0.57 24.39 7.95
CA GLN A 96 1.02 23.84 6.69
C GLN A 96 2.37 24.45 6.31
N ALA A 97 3.39 23.59 6.14
CA ALA A 97 4.78 24.01 5.92
C ALA A 97 5.15 24.21 4.44
N SER A 98 4.27 23.81 3.51
CA SER A 98 4.49 23.98 2.08
C SER A 98 3.15 24.12 1.32
N ASP A 99 3.22 24.55 0.07
CA ASP A 99 2.07 24.62 -0.85
C ASP A 99 1.50 23.25 -1.30
N LYS A 100 2.12 22.16 -0.86
CA LYS A 100 1.72 20.79 -1.23
C LYS A 100 0.59 20.23 -0.36
N GLY A 101 0.23 20.90 0.74
CA GLY A 101 -0.78 20.42 1.66
C GLY A 101 -0.27 19.29 2.56
N ASP A 102 -1.19 18.41 2.95
CA ASP A 102 -0.86 17.25 3.76
C ASP A 102 -0.12 16.18 2.93
N TRP A 103 1.07 15.80 3.36
CA TRP A 103 1.98 14.89 2.64
C TRP A 103 1.78 13.42 3.01
N TYR A 104 0.77 13.10 3.80
CA TYR A 104 0.55 11.72 4.24
C TYR A 104 0.50 10.72 3.08
N MET A 105 -0.05 11.12 1.91
CA MET A 105 -0.09 10.23 0.75
C MET A 105 1.30 9.87 0.25
N PHE A 106 2.25 10.81 0.29
CA PHE A 106 3.63 10.57 -0.09
C PHE A 106 4.32 9.64 0.91
N ASP A 107 4.22 9.95 2.20
CA ASP A 107 4.86 9.17 3.26
C ASP A 107 4.31 7.74 3.32
N VAL A 108 2.98 7.58 3.28
CA VAL A 108 2.34 6.25 3.24
C VAL A 108 2.75 5.47 1.99
N ALA A 109 2.90 6.13 0.82
CA ALA A 109 3.34 5.46 -0.40
C ALA A 109 4.77 4.92 -0.27
N LEU A 110 5.68 5.65 0.39
CA LEU A 110 7.04 5.18 0.68
C LEU A 110 7.03 3.94 1.59
N ALA A 111 6.26 3.99 2.69
CA ALA A 111 6.12 2.87 3.61
C ALA A 111 5.50 1.64 2.92
N MET A 112 4.45 1.85 2.15
CA MET A 112 3.80 0.79 1.40
C MET A 112 4.69 0.20 0.29
N GLN A 113 5.58 1.00 -0.33
CA GLN A 113 6.53 0.48 -1.31
C GLN A 113 7.55 -0.45 -0.64
N ASN A 114 8.07 -0.11 0.54
CA ASN A 114 8.93 -1.01 1.31
C ASN A 114 8.19 -2.31 1.65
N LEU A 115 6.94 -2.20 2.12
CA LEU A 115 6.08 -3.34 2.44
C LEU A 115 5.93 -4.31 1.28
N VAL A 116 5.57 -3.81 0.09
CA VAL A 116 5.31 -4.70 -1.06
C VAL A 116 6.58 -5.31 -1.64
N LEU A 117 7.72 -4.64 -1.52
CA LEU A 117 9.02 -5.21 -1.92
C LEU A 117 9.46 -6.30 -0.95
N ALA A 118 9.31 -6.08 0.35
CA ALA A 118 9.57 -7.10 1.36
C ALA A 118 8.65 -8.32 1.18
N ALA A 119 7.35 -8.10 1.01
CA ALA A 119 6.41 -9.19 0.72
C ALA A 119 6.83 -10.00 -0.50
N HIS A 120 7.19 -9.32 -1.61
CA HIS A 120 7.65 -9.99 -2.82
C HIS A 120 8.94 -10.80 -2.59
N SER A 121 9.90 -10.27 -1.85
CA SER A 121 11.14 -10.97 -1.52
C SER A 121 10.92 -12.22 -0.68
N LEU A 122 9.82 -12.27 0.08
CA LEU A 122 9.37 -13.43 0.88
C LEU A 122 8.43 -14.37 0.10
N GLY A 123 8.28 -14.19 -1.22
CA GLY A 123 7.42 -15.02 -2.07
C GLY A 123 5.93 -14.69 -1.97
N LEU A 124 5.56 -13.59 -1.34
CA LEU A 124 4.19 -13.12 -1.23
C LEU A 124 3.82 -12.19 -2.38
N GLY A 125 2.54 -12.20 -2.74
CA GLY A 125 1.94 -11.29 -3.71
C GLY A 125 1.11 -10.21 -3.04
N THR A 126 1.05 -9.04 -3.68
CA THR A 126 0.27 -7.89 -3.25
C THR A 126 -0.33 -7.14 -4.43
N VAL A 127 -1.36 -6.34 -4.18
CA VAL A 127 -1.85 -5.32 -5.10
C VAL A 127 -2.32 -4.10 -4.31
N TYR A 128 -1.98 -2.90 -4.78
CA TYR A 128 -2.57 -1.68 -4.24
C TYR A 128 -4.01 -1.50 -4.72
N ASN A 129 -4.92 -1.21 -3.80
CA ASN A 129 -6.27 -0.82 -4.12
C ASN A 129 -6.63 0.49 -3.41
N GLY A 130 -6.89 1.54 -4.20
CA GLY A 130 -7.33 2.86 -3.75
C GLY A 130 -8.75 3.22 -4.21
N LEU A 131 -9.39 2.35 -5.00
CA LEU A 131 -10.74 2.58 -5.52
C LEU A 131 -11.80 1.94 -4.59
N PHE A 132 -12.07 2.58 -3.47
CA PHE A 132 -13.05 2.16 -2.46
C PHE A 132 -13.57 3.37 -1.69
N ASP A 133 -14.67 3.20 -0.94
CA ASP A 133 -15.20 4.21 -0.02
C ASP A 133 -14.36 4.24 1.28
N ALA A 134 -13.44 5.21 1.36
CA ALA A 134 -12.52 5.34 2.49
C ALA A 134 -13.23 5.66 3.82
N LYS A 135 -14.37 6.37 3.78
CA LYS A 135 -15.15 6.69 4.99
C LYS A 135 -15.84 5.43 5.54
N LYS A 136 -16.44 4.63 4.66
CA LYS A 136 -17.00 3.33 5.07
C LYS A 136 -15.93 2.37 5.56
N ALA A 137 -14.75 2.33 4.93
CA ALA A 137 -13.62 1.54 5.41
C ALA A 137 -13.23 1.95 6.83
N ALA A 138 -13.13 3.25 7.10
CA ALA A 138 -12.83 3.77 8.44
C ALA A 138 -13.88 3.34 9.47
N THR A 139 -15.17 3.36 9.11
CA THR A 139 -16.27 2.89 9.99
C THR A 139 -16.16 1.38 10.26
N ILE A 140 -15.96 0.56 9.22
CA ILE A 140 -15.83 -0.90 9.35
C ILE A 140 -14.67 -1.27 10.28
N LEU A 141 -13.56 -0.52 10.21
CA LEU A 141 -12.32 -0.80 10.92
C LEU A 141 -12.17 -0.01 12.24
N ASN A 142 -13.18 0.75 12.64
CA ASN A 142 -13.14 1.63 13.81
C ASN A 142 -11.92 2.59 13.80
N VAL A 143 -11.56 3.11 12.62
CA VAL A 143 -10.49 4.09 12.50
C VAL A 143 -10.95 5.41 13.10
N PRO A 144 -10.22 5.97 14.10
CA PRO A 144 -10.68 7.15 14.81
C PRO A 144 -10.61 8.43 13.98
N ALA A 145 -11.30 9.47 14.44
CA ALA A 145 -11.17 10.82 13.88
C ALA A 145 -9.70 11.28 13.91
N GLY A 146 -9.29 12.05 12.91
CA GLY A 146 -7.89 12.44 12.72
C GLY A 146 -7.07 11.46 11.89
N PHE A 147 -7.63 10.31 11.53
CA PHE A 147 -7.03 9.35 10.60
C PHE A 147 -7.88 9.14 9.35
N CYS A 148 -7.25 8.74 8.27
CA CYS A 148 -7.95 8.30 7.06
C CYS A 148 -7.40 6.96 6.58
N VAL A 149 -8.25 6.17 5.89
CA VAL A 149 -7.83 4.94 5.21
C VAL A 149 -7.32 5.29 3.82
N VAL A 150 -6.08 4.90 3.51
CA VAL A 150 -5.36 5.25 2.28
C VAL A 150 -5.44 4.13 1.24
N SER A 151 -5.19 2.90 1.66
CA SER A 151 -5.22 1.76 0.73
C SER A 151 -5.62 0.45 1.41
N LEU A 152 -6.24 -0.42 0.61
CA LEU A 152 -6.49 -1.82 0.96
C LEU A 152 -5.52 -2.68 0.12
N THR A 153 -4.61 -3.40 0.77
CA THR A 153 -3.56 -4.17 0.09
C THR A 153 -3.67 -5.64 0.47
N PRO A 154 -4.33 -6.47 -0.36
CA PRO A 154 -4.32 -7.92 -0.18
C PRO A 154 -2.90 -8.47 -0.15
N LEU A 155 -2.66 -9.45 0.72
CA LEU A 155 -1.37 -10.11 0.95
C LEU A 155 -1.58 -11.62 1.06
N GLY A 156 -0.80 -12.39 0.32
CA GLY A 156 -0.85 -13.85 0.35
C GLY A 156 0.07 -14.49 -0.68
N TYR A 157 0.16 -15.81 -0.68
CA TYR A 157 0.93 -16.54 -1.67
C TYR A 157 0.24 -16.47 -3.04
N PRO A 158 0.97 -16.07 -4.12
CA PRO A 158 0.38 -15.91 -5.45
C PRO A 158 -0.21 -17.21 -6.00
N ASP A 159 -1.38 -17.12 -6.62
CA ASP A 159 -1.99 -18.16 -7.44
C ASP A 159 -2.15 -17.70 -8.91
N GLN A 160 -1.22 -16.87 -9.34
CA GLN A 160 -1.11 -16.37 -10.72
C GLN A 160 0.30 -15.84 -10.97
N GLU A 161 0.69 -15.81 -12.23
CA GLU A 161 1.96 -15.24 -12.69
C GLU A 161 1.68 -14.22 -13.80
N PRO A 162 1.40 -12.95 -13.46
CA PRO A 162 1.10 -11.93 -14.46
C PRO A 162 2.31 -11.55 -15.29
N ALA A 163 2.12 -11.40 -16.60
CA ALA A 163 3.17 -10.91 -17.49
C ALA A 163 3.66 -9.51 -17.08
N PRO A 164 4.94 -9.21 -17.34
CA PRO A 164 5.48 -7.87 -17.14
C PRO A 164 4.70 -6.83 -17.97
N ARG A 165 4.40 -5.68 -17.35
CA ARG A 165 3.86 -4.54 -18.08
C ARG A 165 5.00 -3.67 -18.61
N PRO A 166 4.90 -3.14 -19.84
CA PRO A 166 5.91 -2.25 -20.37
C PRO A 166 6.10 -1.01 -19.49
N ARG A 167 7.29 -0.45 -19.54
CA ARG A 167 7.64 0.84 -18.94
C ARG A 167 8.03 1.81 -20.04
N LYS A 168 7.81 3.08 -19.77
CA LYS A 168 8.38 4.14 -20.64
C LYS A 168 9.89 4.02 -20.62
N GLU A 169 10.50 4.39 -21.76
CA GLU A 169 11.95 4.51 -21.84
C GLU A 169 12.44 5.62 -20.89
N LEU A 170 13.63 5.45 -20.34
CA LEU A 170 14.19 6.41 -19.40
C LEU A 170 14.24 7.83 -19.98
N ALA A 171 14.56 7.95 -21.24
CA ALA A 171 14.60 9.24 -21.97
C ALA A 171 13.24 9.95 -22.08
N GLN A 172 12.13 9.27 -21.79
CA GLN A 172 10.78 9.86 -21.78
C GLN A 172 10.40 10.45 -20.43
N ILE A 173 11.11 10.10 -19.36
CA ILE A 173 10.74 10.42 -17.98
C ILE A 173 11.87 11.06 -17.17
N ALA A 174 13.10 11.09 -17.71
CA ALA A 174 14.26 11.70 -17.07
C ALA A 174 14.81 12.81 -17.95
N PHE A 175 15.04 13.97 -17.34
CA PHE A 175 15.58 15.16 -17.97
C PHE A 175 16.75 15.67 -17.11
N TYR A 176 17.71 16.36 -17.73
CA TYR A 176 18.84 16.96 -17.04
C TYR A 176 18.64 18.47 -16.94
N ASP A 177 18.90 19.04 -15.77
CA ASP A 177 18.83 20.46 -15.42
C ASP A 177 17.42 21.07 -15.54
N LYS A 178 16.72 20.89 -16.66
CA LYS A 178 15.38 21.47 -16.91
C LYS A 178 14.46 20.42 -17.54
N PHE A 179 13.16 20.58 -17.29
CA PHE A 179 12.15 19.73 -17.91
C PHE A 179 12.22 19.82 -19.43
N GLY A 180 12.31 18.68 -20.10
CA GLY A 180 12.45 18.58 -21.56
C GLY A 180 13.89 18.61 -22.08
N SER A 181 14.89 18.92 -21.26
CA SER A 181 16.31 18.84 -21.63
C SER A 181 16.82 17.40 -21.63
N LYS A 182 17.66 17.04 -22.60
CA LYS A 182 18.31 15.72 -22.73
C LYS A 182 19.75 15.78 -22.29
#